data_1b0244581a79efdcd87a5af3fea7e4b6
#
_entry.id   1b0244581a79efdcd87a5af3fea7e4b6
#
_cell.length_a   1.000
_cell.length_b   1.000
_cell.length_c   1.000
_cell.angle_alpha   90.00
_cell.angle_beta   90.00
_cell.angle_gamma   90.00
#
_symmetry.space_group_name_H-M   'P 1'
#
loop_
_entity.id
_entity.type
_entity.pdbx_description
1 polymer ?
#
loop_
_entity_poly.entity_id
_entity_poly.type
_entity_poly.pdbx_seq_one_letter_code
_entity_poly.pdbx_strand_id
1 'polypeptide(L)' 'MYIKIHEAYRTIIAVADSNLIGKTFEQDIKQIEIKPTFFKGEEIETQELIKTLQDFEKEDATFNIVGKESIKCAIEA' A
#
# COMPACT_ATOMS: atom_id res chain seq x y z
N MET A 1 7.01 -4.12 -5.22
CA MET A 1 5.98 -3.56 -4.31
C MET A 1 5.23 -4.69 -3.62
N TYR A 2 4.81 -4.43 -2.41
CA TYR A 2 3.98 -5.38 -1.66
C TYR A 2 2.57 -4.85 -1.51
N ILE A 3 1.61 -5.76 -1.60
CA ILE A 3 0.21 -5.44 -1.36
C ILE A 3 -0.33 -6.39 -0.30
N LYS A 4 -1.11 -5.85 0.61
CA LYS A 4 -1.82 -6.66 1.61
C LYS A 4 -3.24 -6.14 1.75
N ILE A 5 -4.20 -7.05 1.64
CA ILE A 5 -5.62 -6.72 1.74
C ILE A 5 -6.11 -7.17 3.10
N HIS A 6 -6.58 -6.20 3.89
CA HIS A 6 -7.15 -6.47 5.20
C HIS A 6 -8.66 -6.41 5.09
N GLU A 7 -9.30 -7.53 5.32
CA GLU A 7 -10.76 -7.61 5.35
C GLU A 7 -11.24 -7.73 6.79
N ALA A 8 -11.90 -6.71 7.24
CA ALA A 8 -12.47 -6.66 8.57
C ALA A 8 -13.83 -5.99 8.45
N TYR A 9 -14.09 -5.00 9.27
CA TYR A 9 -15.29 -4.19 9.14
C TYR A 9 -15.33 -3.43 7.83
N ARG A 10 -14.15 -2.99 7.38
CA ARG A 10 -13.93 -2.35 6.08
C ARG A 10 -12.76 -3.02 5.38
N THR A 11 -12.76 -2.96 4.07
CA THR A 11 -11.61 -3.44 3.29
C THR A 11 -10.54 -2.36 3.27
N ILE A 12 -9.33 -2.70 3.66
CA ILE A 12 -8.18 -1.81 3.64
C ILE A 12 -7.11 -2.41 2.73
N ILE A 13 -6.71 -1.64 1.73
CA ILE A 13 -5.67 -2.05 0.78
C ILE A 13 -4.39 -1.34 1.18
N ALA A 14 -3.41 -2.09 1.65
CA ALA A 14 -2.11 -1.55 2.05
C ALA A 14 -1.07 -1.88 0.98
N VAL A 15 -0.42 -0.86 0.44
CA VAL A 15 0.58 -0.99 -0.61
C VAL A 15 1.84 -0.24 -0.21
N ALA A 16 3.00 -0.87 -0.36
CA ALA A 16 4.26 -0.23 -0.04
C ALA A 16 5.35 -0.68 -1.01
N ASP A 17 6.28 0.24 -1.29
CA ASP A 17 7.49 -0.12 -2.01
C ASP A 17 8.27 -1.15 -1.19
N SER A 18 8.78 -2.18 -1.86
CA SER A 18 9.43 -3.31 -1.19
C SER A 18 10.59 -2.89 -0.29
N ASN A 19 11.34 -1.87 -0.69
CA ASN A 19 12.49 -1.40 0.06
C ASN A 19 12.14 -0.58 1.32
N LEU A 20 10.87 -0.25 1.51
CA LEU A 20 10.43 0.53 2.66
C LEU A 20 9.89 -0.33 3.81
N ILE A 21 9.63 -1.60 3.56
CA ILE A 21 9.08 -2.49 4.56
C ILE A 21 10.03 -2.60 5.76
N GLY A 22 9.50 -2.39 6.95
CA GLY A 22 10.25 -2.45 8.18
C GLY A 22 11.01 -1.19 8.54
N LYS A 23 10.98 -0.18 7.69
CA LYS A 23 11.67 1.10 7.96
C LYS A 23 10.79 2.03 8.78
N THR A 24 11.46 2.88 9.52
CA THR A 24 10.82 3.93 10.31
C THR A 24 11.30 5.28 9.82
N PHE A 25 10.38 6.20 9.62
CA PHE A 25 10.68 7.55 9.18
C PHE A 25 10.25 8.55 10.24
N GLU A 26 11.07 9.57 10.44
CA GLU A 26 10.74 10.67 11.33
C GLU A 26 10.48 11.92 10.50
N GLN A 27 9.38 12.59 10.80
CA GLN A 27 9.06 13.87 10.18
C GLN A 27 8.51 14.79 11.25
N ASP A 28 9.26 15.84 11.55
CA ASP A 28 8.98 16.77 12.64
C ASP A 28 8.95 16.01 13.98
N ILE A 29 7.79 16.00 14.64
CA ILE A 29 7.62 15.26 15.88
C ILE A 29 6.89 13.93 15.67
N LYS A 30 6.64 13.58 14.42
CA LYS A 30 5.93 12.33 14.08
C LYS A 30 6.91 11.26 13.66
N GLN A 31 6.63 10.04 14.09
CA GLN A 31 7.37 8.87 13.69
C GLN A 31 6.44 7.96 12.89
N ILE A 32 6.84 7.63 11.67
CA ILE A 32 6.04 6.79 10.78
C ILE A 32 6.77 5.46 10.59
N GLU A 33 6.15 4.38 11.03
CA GLU A 33 6.70 3.05 10.90
C GLU A 33 5.96 2.28 9.81
N ILE A 34 6.71 1.72 8.86
CA ILE A 34 6.16 0.88 7.80
C ILE A 34 6.19 -0.57 8.28
N LYS A 35 5.16 -0.96 9.01
CA LYS A 35 5.12 -2.27 9.68
C LYS A 35 4.96 -3.40 8.67
N PRO A 36 5.85 -4.41 8.70
CA PRO A 36 5.70 -5.57 7.80
C PRO A 36 4.38 -6.30 7.99
N THR A 37 3.88 -6.40 9.21
CA THR A 37 2.62 -7.07 9.49
C THR A 37 1.42 -6.40 8.81
N PHE A 38 1.52 -5.11 8.54
CA PHE A 38 0.46 -4.36 7.87
C PHE A 38 0.64 -4.31 6.35
N PHE A 39 1.87 -4.19 5.87
CA PHE A 39 2.16 -3.97 4.45
C PHE A 39 2.70 -5.18 3.71
N LYS A 40 3.41 -6.08 4.38
CA LYS A 40 4.06 -7.19 3.69
C LYS A 40 3.09 -8.35 3.47
N GLY A 41 2.39 -8.31 2.34
CA GLY A 41 1.55 -9.40 1.88
C GLY A 41 2.20 -10.10 0.71
N GLU A 42 1.63 -9.96 -0.47
CA GLU A 42 2.16 -10.53 -1.69
C GLU A 42 2.96 -9.49 -2.47
N GLU A 43 4.05 -9.93 -3.08
CA GLU A 43 4.79 -9.08 -4.00
C GLU A 43 4.00 -8.96 -5.30
N ILE A 44 3.88 -7.74 -5.81
CA ILE A 44 3.06 -7.45 -6.98
C ILE A 44 3.81 -6.54 -7.95
N GLU A 45 3.62 -6.76 -9.23
CA GLU A 45 4.22 -5.93 -10.27
C GLU A 45 3.32 -4.75 -10.61
N THR A 46 3.92 -3.75 -11.27
CA THR A 46 3.26 -2.49 -11.59
C THR A 46 1.92 -2.67 -12.29
N GLN A 47 1.88 -3.47 -13.35
CA GLN A 47 0.66 -3.64 -14.14
C GLN A 47 -0.46 -4.32 -13.35
N GLU A 48 -0.10 -5.34 -12.58
CA GLU A 48 -1.05 -6.03 -11.72
C GLU A 48 -1.58 -5.13 -10.62
N LEU A 49 -0.70 -4.31 -10.04
CA LEU A 49 -1.09 -3.38 -9.00
C LEU A 49 -2.08 -2.34 -9.51
N ILE A 50 -1.81 -1.76 -10.67
CA ILE A 50 -2.70 -0.76 -11.28
C ILE A 50 -4.09 -1.36 -11.49
N LYS A 51 -4.14 -2.58 -12.04
CA LYS A 51 -5.42 -3.25 -12.27
C LYS A 51 -6.16 -3.54 -10.98
N THR A 52 -5.44 -4.01 -9.96
CA THR A 52 -6.03 -4.30 -8.65
C THR A 52 -6.60 -3.04 -8.01
N LEU A 53 -5.86 -1.94 -8.07
CA LEU A 53 -6.33 -0.67 -7.53
C LEU A 53 -7.57 -0.16 -8.27
N GLN A 54 -7.62 -0.33 -9.58
CA GLN A 54 -8.80 0.04 -10.37
C GLN A 54 -10.02 -0.79 -9.98
N ASP A 55 -9.82 -2.09 -9.75
CA ASP A 55 -10.91 -2.98 -9.35
C ASP A 55 -11.48 -2.59 -7.97
N PHE A 56 -10.61 -2.29 -7.02
CA PHE A 56 -11.04 -1.92 -5.67
C PHE A 56 -11.54 -0.48 -5.57
N GLU A 57 -11.20 0.37 -6.52
CA GLU A 57 -11.73 1.74 -6.55
C GLU A 57 -13.26 1.77 -6.66
N LYS A 58 -13.83 0.76 -7.28
CA LYS A 58 -15.28 0.63 -7.44
C LYS A 58 -15.97 0.16 -6.16
N GLU A 59 -15.21 -0.28 -5.19
CA GLU A 59 -15.71 -0.74 -3.91
C GLU A 59 -15.39 0.28 -2.83
N ASP A 60 -16.06 0.17 -1.69
CA ASP A 60 -15.82 1.08 -0.57
C ASP A 60 -14.59 0.62 0.23
N ALA A 61 -13.43 0.78 -0.38
CA ALA A 61 -12.16 0.39 0.23
C ALA A 61 -11.34 1.61 0.62
N THR A 62 -10.55 1.47 1.68
CA THR A 62 -9.59 2.47 2.12
C THR A 62 -8.20 2.07 1.65
N PHE A 63 -7.45 3.02 1.12
CA PHE A 63 -6.11 2.78 0.60
C PHE A 63 -5.04 3.43 1.48
N ASN A 64 -4.02 2.67 1.83
CA ASN A 64 -2.83 3.16 2.51
C ASN A 64 -1.64 2.85 1.61
N ILE A 65 -1.11 3.86 0.94
CA ILE A 65 -0.09 3.69 -0.10
C ILE A 65 1.16 4.46 0.28
N VAL A 66 2.30 3.76 0.32
CA VAL A 66 3.57 4.34 0.76
C VAL A 66 4.66 4.04 -0.27
N GLY A 67 5.43 5.08 -0.61
CA GLY A 67 6.56 4.96 -1.51
C GLY A 67 6.29 5.50 -2.90
N LYS A 68 7.35 5.93 -3.56
CA LYS A 68 7.26 6.61 -4.87
C LYS A 68 6.64 5.73 -5.94
N GLU A 69 7.07 4.48 -6.01
CA GLU A 69 6.57 3.54 -7.03
C GLU A 69 5.10 3.21 -6.81
N SER A 70 4.75 2.96 -5.56
CA SER A 70 3.37 2.63 -5.20
C SER A 70 2.43 3.80 -5.44
N ILE A 71 2.85 5.01 -5.08
CA ILE A 71 2.05 6.22 -5.31
C ILE A 71 1.87 6.48 -6.80
N LYS A 72 2.92 6.26 -7.59
CA LYS A 72 2.85 6.43 -9.03
C LYS A 72 1.82 5.48 -9.64
N CYS A 73 1.78 4.23 -9.20
CA CYS A 73 0.78 3.28 -9.65
C CYS A 73 -0.64 3.73 -9.27
N ALA A 74 -0.81 4.27 -8.07
CA ALA A 74 -2.10 4.75 -7.61
C ALA A 74 -2.61 5.92 -8.46
N ILE A 75 -1.71 6.81 -8.87
CA ILE A 75 -2.06 7.94 -9.74
C ILE A 75 -2.49 7.47 -11.13
N GLU A 76 -1.86 6.43 -11.64
CA GLU A 76 -2.21 5.86 -12.94
C GLU A 76 -3.50 5.03 -12.93
N ALA A 77 -3.90 4.58 -11.76
CA ALA A 77 -5.10 3.77 -11.61
C ALA A 77 -6.41 4.56 -11.73
#